data_d6f2536185c43ec65eaa37cfe2d861bf
#
_entry.id   d6f2536185c43ec65eaa37cfe2d861bf
#
_cell.length_a   1.000
_cell.length_b   1.000
_cell.length_c   1.000
_cell.angle_alpha   90.00
_cell.angle_beta   90.00
_cell.angle_gamma   90.00
#
_symmetry.space_group_name_H-M   'P 1'
#
loop_
_entity.id
_entity.type
_entity.pdbx_description
1 polymer ?
#
loop_
_entity_poly.entity_id
_entity_poly.type
_entity_poly.pdbx_seq_one_letter_code
_entity_poly.pdbx_strand_id
1 'polypeptide(L)'
;MKAVIYFTEVPQQYEHKNMEHMIGEKLLATGLYKEYGLKLAFEPRATGEHGKPFLTLQPKIHYNITHSGKYVMCIIADQEIGIDVQVHKKVNYERM
;
A
#
# COMPACT_ATOMS: atom_id res chain seq x y z
N MET A 1 17.14 -2.19 -4.09
CA MET A 1 15.65 -2.14 -4.01
C MET A 1 15.22 -1.05 -3.06
N LYS A 2 14.28 -0.24 -3.49
CA LYS A 2 13.68 0.76 -2.61
C LYS A 2 12.29 0.29 -2.24
N ALA A 3 12.04 0.14 -0.96
CA ALA A 3 10.71 -0.23 -0.46
C ALA A 3 10.37 0.69 0.71
N VAL A 4 9.16 1.24 0.67
CA VAL A 4 8.68 2.15 1.71
C VAL A 4 7.36 1.61 2.23
N ILE A 5 7.21 1.62 3.53
CA ILE A 5 5.98 1.16 4.17
C ILE A 5 5.32 2.35 4.87
N TYR A 6 4.08 2.60 4.49
CA TYR A 6 3.23 3.58 5.15
C TYR A 6 2.19 2.83 5.96
N PHE A 7 1.96 3.25 7.18
CA PHE A 7 0.93 2.62 7.99
C PHE A 7 0.25 3.62 8.89
N THR A 8 -0.97 3.31 9.27
CA THR A 8 -1.71 4.14 10.21
C THR A 8 -2.67 3.27 11.01
N GLU A 9 -3.06 3.78 12.15
CA GLU A 9 -4.04 3.14 13.00
C GLU A 9 -5.44 3.58 12.57
N VAL A 10 -6.37 2.62 12.47
CA VAL A 10 -7.76 2.93 12.16
C VAL A 10 -8.44 3.40 13.44
N PRO A 11 -9.02 4.60 13.46
CA PRO A 11 -9.75 5.05 14.63
C PRO A 11 -10.88 4.08 14.99
N GLN A 12 -11.05 3.82 16.27
CA GLN A 12 -12.01 2.86 16.76
C GLN A 12 -13.44 3.12 16.24
N GLN A 13 -13.79 4.37 16.07
CA GLN A 13 -15.10 4.77 15.57
C GLN A 13 -15.37 4.32 14.14
N TYR A 14 -14.34 3.95 13.40
CA TYR A 14 -14.46 3.51 12.00
C TYR A 14 -14.29 2.02 11.80
N GLU A 15 -14.03 1.26 12.86
CA GLU A 15 -13.74 -0.17 12.73
C GLU A 15 -14.88 -0.98 12.11
N HIS A 16 -16.11 -0.55 12.30
CA HIS A 16 -17.28 -1.27 11.80
C HIS A 16 -17.78 -0.79 10.45
N LYS A 17 -17.06 0.13 9.79
CA LYS A 17 -17.54 0.77 8.56
C LYS A 17 -16.71 0.44 7.33
N ASN A 18 -15.90 -0.61 7.39
CA ASN A 18 -15.03 -1.02 6.28
C ASN A 18 -14.18 0.12 5.75
N MET A 19 -13.70 0.97 6.66
CA MET A 19 -12.88 2.12 6.29
C MET A 19 -11.44 1.73 5.94
N GLU A 20 -11.06 0.48 6.23
CA GLU A 20 -9.70 0.03 5.95
C GLU A 20 -9.34 0.18 4.48
N HIS A 21 -10.29 -0.10 3.59
CA HIS A 21 -10.05 0.04 2.16
C HIS A 21 -9.77 1.49 1.79
N MET A 22 -10.58 2.41 2.28
CA MET A 22 -10.38 3.84 2.00
C MET A 22 -9.06 4.34 2.56
N ILE A 23 -8.73 3.92 3.76
CA ILE A 23 -7.48 4.32 4.41
C ILE A 23 -6.29 3.77 3.64
N GLY A 24 -6.36 2.51 3.22
CA GLY A 24 -5.32 1.91 2.40
C GLY A 24 -5.10 2.66 1.10
N GLU A 25 -6.18 3.07 0.43
CA GLU A 25 -6.09 3.86 -0.79
C GLU A 25 -5.45 5.23 -0.54
N LYS A 26 -5.75 5.85 0.58
CA LYS A 26 -5.13 7.13 0.95
C LYS A 26 -3.64 6.97 1.22
N LEU A 27 -3.24 5.89 1.88
CA LEU A 27 -1.82 5.61 2.10
C LEU A 27 -1.10 5.40 0.78
N LEU A 28 -1.72 4.67 -0.13
CA LEU A 28 -1.15 4.47 -1.46
C LEU A 28 -1.00 5.79 -2.22
N ALA A 29 -2.05 6.61 -2.21
CA ALA A 29 -2.01 7.91 -2.88
C ALA A 29 -0.91 8.79 -2.32
N THR A 30 -0.80 8.85 -1.00
CA THR A 30 0.23 9.63 -0.33
C THR A 30 1.62 9.13 -0.67
N GLY A 31 1.80 7.81 -0.62
CA GLY A 31 3.09 7.20 -0.89
C GLY A 31 3.54 7.40 -2.34
N LEU A 32 2.65 7.18 -3.29
CA LEU A 32 2.97 7.39 -4.69
C LEU A 32 3.36 8.85 -4.96
N TYR A 33 2.66 9.77 -4.35
CA TYR A 33 2.98 11.19 -4.54
C TYR A 33 4.34 11.55 -3.91
N LYS A 34 4.58 11.09 -2.69
CA LYS A 34 5.83 11.40 -2.01
C LYS A 34 7.04 10.76 -2.65
N GLU A 35 6.92 9.49 -3.06
CA GLU A 35 8.07 8.74 -3.56
C GLU A 35 8.32 8.94 -5.05
N TYR A 36 7.27 9.15 -5.83
CA TYR A 36 7.38 9.18 -7.28
C TYR A 36 6.71 10.38 -7.93
N GLY A 37 6.07 11.25 -7.15
CA GLY A 37 5.36 12.39 -7.71
C GLY A 37 4.12 12.03 -8.52
N LEU A 38 3.57 10.84 -8.32
CA LEU A 38 2.43 10.35 -9.06
C LEU A 38 1.13 10.61 -8.31
N LYS A 39 0.10 10.97 -9.06
CA LYS A 39 -1.24 11.15 -8.50
C LYS A 39 -2.06 9.90 -8.79
N LEU A 40 -2.47 9.21 -7.74
CA LEU A 40 -3.19 7.95 -7.89
C LEU A 40 -4.43 8.06 -8.77
N ALA A 41 -5.12 9.19 -8.73
CA ALA A 41 -6.32 9.41 -9.52
C ALA A 41 -6.07 9.30 -11.04
N PHE A 42 -4.83 9.49 -11.47
CA PHE A 42 -4.46 9.41 -12.89
C PHE A 42 -3.72 8.13 -13.23
N GLU A 43 -3.62 7.19 -12.31
CA GLU A 43 -2.90 5.94 -12.54
C GLU A 43 -3.91 4.79 -12.68
N PRO A 44 -4.15 4.33 -13.90
CA PRO A 44 -5.04 3.19 -14.11
C PRO A 44 -4.46 1.93 -13.48
N ARG A 45 -5.35 1.11 -12.97
CA ARG A 45 -4.98 -0.13 -12.31
C ARG A 45 -5.65 -1.32 -12.96
N ALA A 46 -4.99 -2.46 -12.91
CA ALA A 46 -5.53 -3.72 -13.36
C ALA A 46 -5.20 -4.79 -12.34
N THR A 47 -5.82 -5.95 -12.49
CA THR A 47 -5.59 -7.08 -11.60
C THR A 47 -4.83 -8.14 -12.37
N GLY A 48 -3.67 -8.54 -11.84
CA GLY A 48 -2.86 -9.58 -12.45
C GLY A 48 -3.20 -10.97 -11.95
N GLU A 49 -2.27 -11.90 -12.15
CA GLU A 49 -2.41 -13.26 -11.63
C GLU A 49 -2.58 -13.21 -10.12
N HIS A 50 -3.36 -14.14 -9.60
CA HIS A 50 -3.66 -14.25 -8.17
C HIS A 50 -4.38 -13.04 -7.58
N GLY A 51 -5.01 -12.23 -8.44
CA GLY A 51 -5.80 -11.10 -7.97
C GLY A 51 -4.99 -9.92 -7.46
N LYS A 52 -3.68 -9.88 -7.72
CA LYS A 52 -2.83 -8.79 -7.25
C LYS A 52 -3.02 -7.57 -8.14
N PRO A 53 -3.39 -6.40 -7.58
CA PRO A 53 -3.52 -5.18 -8.37
C PRO A 53 -2.15 -4.60 -8.74
N PHE A 54 -2.10 -3.93 -9.88
CA PHE A 54 -0.89 -3.26 -10.32
C PHE A 54 -1.23 -2.01 -11.13
N LEU A 55 -0.25 -1.11 -11.23
CA LEU A 55 -0.38 0.13 -12.01
C LEU A 55 0.01 -0.15 -13.44
N THR A 56 -0.91 -0.01 -14.38
CA THR A 56 -0.67 -0.41 -15.75
C THR A 56 0.35 0.48 -16.48
N LEU A 57 0.45 1.75 -16.08
CA LEU A 57 1.40 2.68 -16.68
C LEU A 57 2.75 2.71 -15.95
N GLN A 58 2.85 2.05 -14.83
CA GLN A 58 4.05 2.07 -13.99
C GLN A 58 4.45 0.63 -13.65
N PRO A 59 4.90 -0.15 -14.63
CA PRO A 59 5.15 -1.59 -14.39
C PRO A 59 6.28 -1.87 -13.41
N LYS A 60 7.14 -0.89 -13.14
CA LYS A 60 8.22 -1.05 -12.17
C LYS A 60 7.84 -0.70 -10.75
N ILE A 61 6.66 -0.12 -10.55
CA ILE A 61 6.20 0.24 -9.22
C ILE A 61 5.23 -0.83 -8.75
N HIS A 62 5.53 -1.41 -7.60
CA HIS A 62 4.72 -2.47 -7.00
C HIS A 62 4.19 -1.97 -5.66
N TYR A 63 2.97 -2.37 -5.34
CA TYR A 63 2.41 -2.00 -4.06
C TYR A 63 1.55 -3.13 -3.51
N ASN A 64 1.35 -3.09 -2.21
CA ASN A 64 0.45 -4.01 -1.54
C ASN A 64 -0.18 -3.29 -0.36
N ILE A 65 -1.49 -3.47 -0.20
CA ILE A 65 -2.24 -2.89 0.92
C ILE A 65 -2.73 -4.04 1.76
N THR A 66 -2.47 -3.97 3.05
CA THR A 66 -2.88 -5.01 3.99
C THR A 66 -3.36 -4.38 5.27
N HIS A 67 -4.10 -5.13 6.05
CA HIS A 67 -4.54 -4.68 7.36
C HIS A 67 -4.36 -5.80 8.38
N SER A 68 -4.08 -5.41 9.60
CA SER A 68 -3.91 -6.34 10.70
C SER A 68 -4.41 -5.67 11.97
N GLY A 69 -5.45 -6.25 12.56
CA GLY A 69 -6.07 -5.62 13.71
C GLY A 69 -6.58 -4.22 13.38
N LYS A 70 -6.09 -3.23 14.11
CA LYS A 70 -6.47 -1.84 13.92
C LYS A 70 -5.54 -1.05 12.99
N TYR A 71 -4.58 -1.73 12.36
CA TYR A 71 -3.60 -1.06 11.51
C TYR A 71 -3.87 -1.36 10.05
N VAL A 72 -3.67 -0.34 9.21
CA VAL A 72 -3.66 -0.49 7.76
C VAL A 72 -2.27 -0.12 7.28
N MET A 73 -1.72 -0.93 6.38
CA MET A 73 -0.37 -0.73 5.85
C MET A 73 -0.39 -0.74 4.33
N CYS A 74 0.45 0.10 3.75
CA CYS A 74 0.69 0.11 2.30
C CYS A 74 2.18 0.04 2.05
N ILE A 75 2.59 -0.95 1.29
CA ILE A 75 3.99 -1.14 0.91
C ILE A 75 4.13 -0.74 -0.55
N ILE A 76 5.11 0.12 -0.84
CA ILE A 76 5.40 0.55 -2.21
C ILE A 76 6.86 0.25 -2.47
N ALA A 77 7.14 -0.43 -3.58
CA ALA A 77 8.51 -0.83 -3.90
C ALA A 77 8.77 -0.72 -5.40
N ASP A 78 10.04 -0.59 -5.77
CA ASP A 78 10.47 -0.54 -7.16
C ASP A 78 10.82 -1.92 -7.72
N GLN A 79 10.54 -2.97 -6.98
CA GLN A 79 10.70 -4.35 -7.39
C GLN A 79 9.52 -5.18 -6.90
N GLU A 80 9.30 -6.32 -7.50
CA GLU A 80 8.22 -7.19 -7.10
C GLU A 80 8.34 -7.55 -5.62
N ILE A 81 7.24 -7.35 -4.90
CA ILE A 81 7.18 -7.62 -3.49
C ILE A 81 6.54 -8.99 -3.29
N GLY A 82 7.17 -9.83 -2.49
CA GLY A 82 6.54 -11.07 -2.09
C GLY A 82 5.27 -10.78 -1.31
N ILE A 83 4.23 -11.53 -1.61
CA ILE A 83 2.92 -11.32 -0.99
C ILE A 83 2.94 -11.64 0.49
N ASP A 84 3.83 -12.51 0.91
CA ASP A 84 3.97 -12.86 2.30
C ASP A 84 4.85 -11.84 3.01
N VAL A 85 4.27 -10.67 3.24
CA VAL A 85 4.90 -9.76 4.18
C VAL A 85 4.56 -10.27 5.56
N GLN A 86 4.99 -11.44 5.84
CA GLN A 86 5.02 -11.87 7.21
C GLN A 86 6.20 -11.19 7.86
N VAL A 87 5.91 -10.59 8.96
CA VAL A 87 6.77 -9.67 9.65
C VAL A 87 7.91 -10.40 10.35
N HIS A 88 8.64 -11.21 9.63
CA HIS A 88 9.82 -11.86 10.21
C HIS A 88 11.12 -11.18 9.79
N LYS A 89 11.02 -10.21 8.91
CA LYS A 89 12.19 -9.47 8.45
C LYS A 89 12.12 -8.04 8.96
N LYS A 90 13.27 -7.54 9.32
CA LYS A 90 13.36 -6.13 9.73
C LYS A 90 13.10 -5.28 8.50
N VAL A 91 12.05 -4.49 8.57
CA VAL A 91 11.75 -3.50 7.56
C VAL A 91 11.68 -2.13 8.22
N ASN A 92 12.01 -1.12 7.44
CA ASN A 92 11.91 0.25 7.94
C ASN A 92 10.48 0.72 7.80
N TYR A 93 9.90 1.13 8.90
CA TYR A 93 8.53 1.62 8.95
C TYR A 93 8.52 3.13 9.07
N GLU A 94 7.70 3.77 8.27
CA GLU A 94 7.40 5.17 8.45
C GLU A 94 5.96 5.31 8.89
N ARG A 95 5.78 5.84 10.08
CA ARG A 95 4.46 6.06 10.63
C ARG A 95 3.89 7.37 10.12
N MET A 96 2.68 7.30 9.65
CA MET A 96 1.95 8.48 9.17
C MET A 96 0.98 8.99 10.21
#